data_4e8efdc6e7e299c06bc5a21588a4d828
#
_entry.id   4e8efdc6e7e299c06bc5a21588a4d828
#
_cell.length_a   1.000
_cell.length_b   1.000
_cell.length_c   1.000
_cell.angle_alpha   90.00
_cell.angle_beta   90.00
_cell.angle_gamma   90.00
#
_symmetry.space_group_name_H-M   'P 1'
#
loop_
_entity.id
_entity.type
_entity.pdbx_description
1 polymer ?
#
loop_
_entity_poly.entity_id
_entity_poly.type
_entity_poly.pdbx_seq_one_letter_code
_entity_poly.pdbx_strand_id
1 'polypeptide(L)'
;MCGIAGLISLDGRALPGPQTLDAMCRTIVHRGPDDQGTFHTDWAAIGMRRLAIIDVAGGHQPVTSAGGRIQLVFNGEIYNFRELRQTLEARGYVFQSHSDSECIAHAYAEYGTDCFAMLRGMFAIAIVDQDRRRLVLARDRIGKKPLYLGELSPGVLGFGSELKTLLAVPGWQPRISMDAVQDFFSLGYIPAPDTIFEGIGKLPPGHWMSIEPGQDGGAPNIVQTRYSHVDFLPKWTDDEDTLQERLFAELDDAVRVRLVSDVPFGAFLSGGLDSSVVCALMTRHLSQPLKTFSIGFDEAGFDELPDARRVAQHLGTEHHEMVVRPDAANLLETLVHHFDEPFGDSSAIPTFLVSQLAARHVKMVLSGDGGDELFAGYSRYRRYATLQRIRRATLGMAPGLAKLGGALLPGARGRRLSGIGQRLGLPWPDDYLALVALANPADLRLLFGERAHADPFGSVRQRFVRSDIDSHAEQILSGDMDTYLVDDILVKVDRTTMANSLEARAPLLDQNLIAFAARLPFDLKLRGEQGKYLFRKVAARLLPAEVLTKRKQGFAIPLATWFRNDLRPMLLDTIGSRAFKERGIFDQAGIQRLVDEHQQGLQDRGELLWMVMVLETWMRTLPDQTSPSPMH
;
A
#
# COMPACT_ATOMS: atom_id res chain seq x y z
N MET A 1 -4.21 15.52 2.10
CA MET A 1 -4.60 14.52 1.05
C MET A 1 -6.10 14.56 0.80
N CYS A 2 -6.54 14.01 -0.32
CA CYS A 2 -7.90 14.17 -0.82
C CYS A 2 -8.50 12.82 -1.18
N GLY A 3 -9.71 12.83 -1.71
CA GLY A 3 -10.30 11.70 -2.40
C GLY A 3 -10.91 12.20 -3.71
N ILE A 4 -10.74 11.47 -4.79
CA ILE A 4 -11.31 11.77 -6.10
C ILE A 4 -12.28 10.69 -6.53
N ALA A 5 -13.28 11.07 -7.32
CA ALA A 5 -14.25 10.17 -7.92
C ALA A 5 -14.73 10.74 -9.26
N GLY A 6 -15.22 9.89 -10.15
CA GLY A 6 -15.80 10.38 -11.40
C GLY A 6 -16.36 9.28 -12.28
N LEU A 7 -16.99 9.74 -13.36
CA LEU A 7 -17.66 8.93 -14.37
C LEU A 7 -17.30 9.43 -15.76
N ILE A 8 -17.23 8.51 -16.72
CA ILE A 8 -17.10 8.85 -18.14
C ILE A 8 -18.01 7.96 -18.99
N SER A 9 -18.69 8.56 -19.94
CA SER A 9 -19.41 7.84 -20.99
C SER A 9 -18.42 7.31 -22.03
N LEU A 10 -18.48 6.03 -22.32
CA LEU A 10 -17.60 5.38 -23.29
C LEU A 10 -18.15 5.43 -24.72
N ASP A 11 -19.47 5.54 -24.90
CA ASP A 11 -20.17 5.42 -26.17
C ASP A 11 -21.11 6.59 -26.47
N GLY A 12 -21.02 7.69 -25.71
CA GLY A 12 -21.85 8.87 -25.85
C GLY A 12 -23.22 8.80 -25.16
N ARG A 13 -23.52 7.75 -24.40
CA ARG A 13 -24.70 7.69 -23.54
C ARG A 13 -24.68 8.77 -22.48
N ALA A 14 -25.85 9.18 -22.03
CA ALA A 14 -25.98 10.11 -20.93
C ALA A 14 -25.41 9.50 -19.64
N LEU A 15 -24.59 10.27 -18.93
CA LEU A 15 -24.13 9.92 -17.61
C LEU A 15 -25.27 9.91 -16.59
N PRO A 16 -25.16 9.15 -15.48
CA PRO A 16 -26.01 9.35 -14.32
C PRO A 16 -26.00 10.82 -13.88
N GLY A 17 -27.14 11.30 -13.36
CA GLY A 17 -27.27 12.71 -12.96
C GLY A 17 -26.23 13.18 -11.93
N PRO A 18 -26.05 14.51 -11.75
CA PRO A 18 -25.07 15.09 -10.84
C PRO A 18 -25.12 14.55 -9.40
N GLN A 19 -26.30 14.15 -8.94
CA GLN A 19 -26.51 13.55 -7.61
C GLN A 19 -25.71 12.25 -7.41
N THR A 20 -25.40 11.52 -8.49
CA THR A 20 -24.58 10.32 -8.42
C THR A 20 -23.14 10.66 -8.06
N LEU A 21 -22.53 11.67 -8.72
CA LEU A 21 -21.19 12.11 -8.37
C LEU A 21 -21.13 12.65 -6.94
N ASP A 22 -22.14 13.39 -6.50
CA ASP A 22 -22.25 13.86 -5.12
C ASP A 22 -22.35 12.70 -4.13
N ALA A 23 -23.08 11.62 -4.48
CA ALA A 23 -23.15 10.41 -3.67
C ALA A 23 -21.79 9.71 -3.60
N MET A 24 -21.06 9.58 -4.72
CA MET A 24 -19.70 9.05 -4.76
C MET A 24 -18.76 9.87 -3.85
N CYS A 25 -18.78 11.20 -3.94
CA CYS A 25 -17.95 12.07 -3.11
C CYS A 25 -18.32 11.98 -1.62
N ARG A 26 -19.59 11.80 -1.26
CA ARG A 26 -20.00 11.62 0.15
C ARG A 26 -19.42 10.38 0.79
N THR A 27 -19.16 9.31 0.06
CA THR A 27 -18.55 8.09 0.64
C THR A 27 -17.12 8.29 1.13
N ILE A 28 -16.43 9.30 0.62
CA ILE A 28 -15.01 9.58 0.91
C ILE A 28 -14.78 10.89 1.68
N VAL A 29 -15.77 11.36 2.45
CA VAL A 29 -15.66 12.59 3.27
C VAL A 29 -14.51 12.49 4.27
N HIS A 30 -14.27 11.30 4.85
CA HIS A 30 -13.16 11.05 5.77
C HIS A 30 -11.78 11.33 5.16
N ARG A 31 -11.62 11.21 3.84
CA ARG A 31 -10.37 11.55 3.14
C ARG A 31 -10.16 13.06 3.04
N GLY A 32 -11.24 13.82 2.91
CA GLY A 32 -11.19 15.26 2.70
C GLY A 32 -12.39 15.97 3.27
N PRO A 33 -12.37 16.27 4.58
CA PRO A 33 -13.49 16.92 5.25
C PRO A 33 -13.60 18.42 5.00
N ASP A 34 -12.50 19.06 4.54
CA ASP A 34 -12.38 20.53 4.55
C ASP A 34 -13.13 21.19 3.37
N ASP A 35 -13.18 20.55 2.19
CA ASP A 35 -13.79 21.14 0.99
C ASP A 35 -14.29 20.07 0.02
N GLN A 36 -15.16 20.47 -0.92
CA GLN A 36 -15.70 19.62 -2.00
C GLN A 36 -15.85 20.45 -3.28
N GLY A 37 -15.55 19.84 -4.43
CA GLY A 37 -15.86 20.43 -5.71
C GLY A 37 -16.16 19.37 -6.76
N THR A 38 -16.97 19.77 -7.75
CA THR A 38 -17.40 18.91 -8.86
C THR A 38 -17.37 19.66 -10.17
N PHE A 39 -17.15 18.94 -11.28
CA PHE A 39 -17.26 19.44 -12.63
C PHE A 39 -17.97 18.41 -13.50
N HIS A 40 -18.86 18.89 -14.39
CA HIS A 40 -19.70 18.06 -15.22
C HIS A 40 -19.70 18.54 -16.68
N THR A 41 -19.66 17.57 -17.59
CA THR A 41 -20.00 17.72 -19.00
C THR A 41 -21.07 16.69 -19.35
N ASP A 42 -21.51 16.63 -20.60
CA ASP A 42 -22.40 15.57 -21.11
C ASP A 42 -21.75 14.18 -21.14
N TRP A 43 -20.42 14.10 -21.15
CA TRP A 43 -19.65 12.86 -21.32
C TRP A 43 -18.70 12.51 -20.16
N ALA A 44 -18.36 13.45 -19.30
CA ALA A 44 -17.50 13.22 -18.14
C ALA A 44 -17.95 14.01 -16.91
N ALA A 45 -17.77 13.42 -15.76
CA ALA A 45 -18.00 14.05 -14.46
C ALA A 45 -16.85 13.72 -13.52
N ILE A 46 -16.27 14.72 -12.88
CA ILE A 46 -15.18 14.57 -11.91
C ILE A 46 -15.50 15.32 -10.63
N GLY A 47 -15.14 14.75 -9.49
CA GLY A 47 -15.36 15.34 -8.18
C GLY A 47 -14.28 14.95 -7.18
N MET A 48 -14.20 15.75 -6.12
CA MET A 48 -13.22 15.54 -5.08
C MET A 48 -13.70 15.94 -3.69
N ARG A 49 -13.05 15.37 -2.68
CA ARG A 49 -13.08 15.78 -1.28
C ARG A 49 -11.67 16.20 -0.88
N ARG A 50 -11.52 17.40 -0.31
CA ARG A 50 -10.22 18.00 0.00
C ARG A 50 -9.89 17.96 1.48
N LEU A 51 -8.68 17.51 1.80
CA LEU A 51 -7.97 17.81 3.04
C LEU A 51 -6.93 18.89 2.70
N ALA A 52 -7.14 20.10 3.22
CA ALA A 52 -6.32 21.25 2.89
C ALA A 52 -4.99 21.23 3.68
N ILE A 53 -3.87 21.10 2.98
CA ILE A 53 -2.50 21.06 3.51
C ILE A 53 -1.67 22.24 2.97
N ILE A 54 -1.67 22.46 1.64
CA ILE A 54 -1.01 23.59 0.97
C ILE A 54 -2.09 24.50 0.39
N ASP A 55 -1.88 25.79 0.53
CA ASP A 55 -2.81 26.85 0.11
C ASP A 55 -4.23 26.59 0.63
N VAL A 56 -4.37 26.62 1.96
CA VAL A 56 -5.61 26.25 2.64
C VAL A 56 -6.80 27.04 2.10
N ALA A 57 -6.62 28.32 1.80
CA ALA A 57 -7.69 29.21 1.32
C ALA A 57 -7.88 29.21 -0.20
N GLY A 58 -6.78 29.09 -1.00
CA GLY A 58 -6.82 29.25 -2.46
C GLY A 58 -6.82 27.95 -3.26
N GLY A 59 -6.47 26.81 -2.63
CA GLY A 59 -6.29 25.54 -3.33
C GLY A 59 -7.60 24.76 -3.60
N HIS A 60 -8.71 25.45 -3.88
CA HIS A 60 -9.98 24.81 -4.27
C HIS A 60 -9.82 23.98 -5.54
N GLN A 61 -10.56 22.88 -5.65
CA GLN A 61 -10.60 22.00 -6.81
C GLN A 61 -12.06 21.72 -7.20
N PRO A 62 -12.36 21.49 -8.51
CA PRO A 62 -11.45 21.29 -9.63
C PRO A 62 -10.64 22.54 -10.00
N VAL A 63 -9.35 22.33 -10.30
CA VAL A 63 -8.47 23.38 -10.81
C VAL A 63 -8.63 23.54 -12.31
N THR A 64 -8.59 24.77 -12.76
CA THR A 64 -8.84 25.11 -14.16
C THR A 64 -7.58 25.65 -14.84
N SER A 65 -7.32 25.24 -16.08
CA SER A 65 -6.28 25.78 -16.97
C SER A 65 -6.78 25.96 -18.40
N ALA A 66 -5.98 26.61 -19.25
CA ALA A 66 -6.26 26.84 -20.67
C ALA A 66 -7.62 27.51 -20.94
N GLY A 67 -7.96 28.53 -20.15
CA GLY A 67 -9.21 29.28 -20.32
C GLY A 67 -10.47 28.46 -20.00
N GLY A 68 -10.38 27.52 -19.07
CA GLY A 68 -11.52 26.69 -18.63
C GLY A 68 -11.66 25.34 -19.34
N ARG A 69 -10.85 25.06 -20.36
CA ARG A 69 -10.95 23.83 -21.16
C ARG A 69 -10.33 22.60 -20.50
N ILE A 70 -9.43 22.80 -19.56
CA ILE A 70 -8.83 21.74 -18.75
C ILE A 70 -9.36 21.87 -17.34
N GLN A 71 -9.93 20.78 -16.81
CA GLN A 71 -10.41 20.68 -15.44
C GLN A 71 -9.70 19.51 -14.77
N LEU A 72 -9.17 19.73 -13.56
CA LEU A 72 -8.36 18.76 -12.84
C LEU A 72 -8.84 18.56 -11.41
N VAL A 73 -8.96 17.31 -10.98
CA VAL A 73 -9.03 16.91 -9.57
C VAL A 73 -7.82 16.05 -9.21
N PHE A 74 -7.33 16.23 -8.00
CA PHE A 74 -6.05 15.70 -7.55
C PHE A 74 -6.11 15.23 -6.09
N ASN A 75 -5.67 14.01 -5.87
CA ASN A 75 -5.41 13.45 -4.54
C ASN A 75 -3.92 13.20 -4.41
N GLY A 76 -3.21 14.04 -3.70
CA GLY A 76 -1.77 13.87 -3.54
C GLY A 76 -1.03 15.12 -3.11
N GLU A 77 0.28 15.14 -3.44
CA GLU A 77 1.20 16.23 -3.16
C GLU A 77 2.34 16.22 -4.20
N ILE A 78 2.65 17.37 -4.81
CA ILE A 78 3.74 17.53 -5.76
C ILE A 78 4.87 18.33 -5.12
N TYR A 79 5.95 17.67 -4.74
CA TYR A 79 7.03 18.27 -3.97
C TYR A 79 7.91 19.25 -4.74
N ASN A 80 8.00 19.12 -6.06
CA ASN A 80 8.74 20.05 -6.94
C ASN A 80 7.85 21.10 -7.61
N PHE A 81 6.70 21.43 -7.02
CA PHE A 81 5.75 22.36 -7.62
C PHE A 81 6.32 23.77 -7.79
N ARG A 82 7.25 24.21 -6.92
CA ARG A 82 7.85 25.53 -7.01
C ARG A 82 8.75 25.69 -8.23
N GLU A 83 9.55 24.68 -8.55
CA GLU A 83 10.40 24.62 -9.72
C GLU A 83 9.56 24.53 -11.02
N LEU A 84 8.51 23.71 -10.99
CA LEU A 84 7.56 23.61 -12.10
C LEU A 84 6.85 24.95 -12.33
N ARG A 85 6.40 25.62 -11.27
CA ARG A 85 5.80 26.94 -11.34
C ARG A 85 6.71 27.96 -12.02
N GLN A 86 7.96 28.09 -11.60
CA GLN A 86 8.93 28.99 -12.22
C GLN A 86 9.10 28.71 -13.72
N THR A 87 9.16 27.44 -14.09
CA THR A 87 9.27 27.02 -15.49
C THR A 87 8.04 27.41 -16.30
N LEU A 88 6.85 27.24 -15.74
CA LEU A 88 5.58 27.56 -16.42
C LEU A 88 5.34 29.08 -16.49
N GLU A 89 5.65 29.84 -15.43
CA GLU A 89 5.61 31.31 -15.43
C GLU A 89 6.53 31.91 -16.51
N ALA A 90 7.73 31.34 -16.69
CA ALA A 90 8.65 31.74 -17.75
C ALA A 90 8.09 31.46 -19.17
N ARG A 91 7.08 30.58 -19.30
CA ARG A 91 6.34 30.29 -20.54
C ARG A 91 5.06 31.12 -20.71
N GLY A 92 4.77 32.01 -19.76
CA GLY A 92 3.63 32.92 -19.80
C GLY A 92 2.37 32.43 -19.10
N TYR A 93 2.43 31.31 -18.37
CA TYR A 93 1.30 30.87 -17.52
C TYR A 93 1.15 31.80 -16.32
N VAL A 94 -0.09 32.16 -16.01
CA VAL A 94 -0.44 33.01 -14.88
C VAL A 94 -1.15 32.16 -13.83
N PHE A 95 -0.57 32.09 -12.65
CA PHE A 95 -1.11 31.35 -11.52
C PHE A 95 -2.06 32.21 -10.69
N GLN A 96 -3.17 31.64 -10.26
CA GLN A 96 -4.19 32.27 -9.42
C GLN A 96 -4.10 31.84 -7.96
N SER A 97 -3.44 30.71 -7.69
CA SER A 97 -3.27 30.13 -6.37
C SER A 97 -1.80 29.88 -6.05
N HIS A 98 -1.52 29.45 -4.83
CA HIS A 98 -0.20 28.95 -4.41
C HIS A 98 -0.18 27.43 -4.31
N SER A 99 -1.24 26.76 -4.79
CA SER A 99 -1.40 25.31 -4.73
C SER A 99 -0.50 24.58 -5.73
N ASP A 100 -0.03 23.42 -5.35
CA ASP A 100 0.69 22.47 -6.20
C ASP A 100 -0.20 21.90 -7.32
N SER A 101 -1.51 21.78 -7.08
CA SER A 101 -2.48 21.27 -8.06
C SER A 101 -2.60 22.14 -9.31
N GLU A 102 -2.45 23.47 -9.20
CA GLU A 102 -2.47 24.39 -10.35
C GLU A 102 -1.25 24.15 -11.26
N CYS A 103 -0.10 23.79 -10.68
CA CYS A 103 1.08 23.41 -11.46
C CYS A 103 0.81 22.21 -12.36
N ILE A 104 0.03 21.21 -11.89
CA ILE A 104 -0.33 20.03 -12.69
C ILE A 104 -1.20 20.44 -13.88
N ALA A 105 -2.23 21.28 -13.65
CA ALA A 105 -3.14 21.70 -14.70
C ALA A 105 -2.42 22.48 -15.80
N HIS A 106 -1.53 23.39 -15.43
CA HIS A 106 -0.72 24.14 -16.40
C HIS A 106 0.34 23.27 -17.08
N ALA A 107 1.00 22.36 -16.35
CA ALA A 107 1.94 21.42 -16.95
C ALA A 107 1.27 20.50 -17.97
N TYR A 108 0.05 20.02 -17.68
CA TYR A 108 -0.71 19.24 -18.66
C TYR A 108 -1.11 20.08 -19.89
N ALA A 109 -1.50 21.33 -19.71
CA ALA A 109 -1.80 22.23 -20.81
C ALA A 109 -0.60 22.44 -21.76
N GLU A 110 0.60 22.55 -21.19
CA GLU A 110 1.85 22.78 -21.94
C GLU A 110 2.42 21.51 -22.56
N TYR A 111 2.48 20.41 -21.79
CA TYR A 111 3.24 19.20 -22.16
C TYR A 111 2.34 17.98 -22.45
N GLY A 112 1.02 18.11 -22.28
CA GLY A 112 0.13 16.95 -22.36
C GLY A 112 0.46 15.90 -21.31
N THR A 113 0.38 14.62 -21.69
CA THR A 113 0.65 13.49 -20.80
C THR A 113 2.11 13.32 -20.37
N ASP A 114 3.06 13.98 -21.09
CA ASP A 114 4.49 13.97 -20.74
C ASP A 114 4.75 14.68 -19.39
N CYS A 115 3.83 15.56 -18.96
CA CYS A 115 3.92 16.23 -17.67
C CYS A 115 4.06 15.27 -16.49
N PHE A 116 3.45 14.06 -16.54
CA PHE A 116 3.48 13.11 -15.42
C PHE A 116 4.91 12.63 -15.10
N ALA A 117 5.77 12.52 -16.12
CA ALA A 117 7.19 12.19 -15.90
C ALA A 117 7.97 13.30 -15.18
N MET A 118 7.51 14.55 -15.23
CA MET A 118 8.14 15.69 -14.58
C MET A 118 7.76 15.85 -13.11
N LEU A 119 6.67 15.21 -12.68
CA LEU A 119 6.15 15.34 -11.31
C LEU A 119 7.01 14.55 -10.32
N ARG A 120 7.48 15.19 -9.25
CA ARG A 120 8.05 14.55 -8.06
C ARG A 120 7.01 14.61 -6.95
N GLY A 121 6.32 13.50 -6.71
CA GLY A 121 5.21 13.52 -5.76
C GLY A 121 4.57 12.17 -5.52
N MET A 122 3.46 12.21 -4.83
CA MET A 122 2.51 11.12 -4.65
C MET A 122 1.16 11.59 -5.15
N PHE A 123 0.51 10.82 -6.03
CA PHE A 123 -0.73 11.32 -6.65
C PHE A 123 -1.63 10.25 -7.27
N ALA A 124 -2.91 10.55 -7.23
CA ALA A 124 -3.92 10.11 -8.17
C ALA A 124 -4.57 11.35 -8.79
N ILE A 125 -4.58 11.44 -10.10
CA ILE A 125 -5.01 12.61 -10.87
C ILE A 125 -6.12 12.20 -11.83
N ALA A 126 -7.14 13.06 -11.98
CA ALA A 126 -8.10 12.96 -13.08
C ALA A 126 -8.24 14.33 -13.77
N ILE A 127 -8.09 14.33 -15.09
CA ILE A 127 -8.13 15.52 -15.95
C ILE A 127 -9.22 15.34 -17.02
N VAL A 128 -10.13 16.29 -17.11
CA VAL A 128 -11.07 16.43 -18.24
C VAL A 128 -10.47 17.46 -19.20
N ASP A 129 -10.07 17.00 -20.39
CA ASP A 129 -9.59 17.80 -21.51
C ASP A 129 -10.75 17.96 -22.51
N GLN A 130 -11.40 19.12 -22.48
CA GLN A 130 -12.59 19.39 -23.29
C GLN A 130 -12.25 19.59 -24.78
N ASP A 131 -11.04 20.10 -25.09
CA ASP A 131 -10.61 20.30 -26.49
C ASP A 131 -10.44 18.95 -27.22
N ARG A 132 -9.91 17.95 -26.51
CA ARG A 132 -9.68 16.61 -27.05
C ARG A 132 -10.81 15.64 -26.71
N ARG A 133 -11.82 16.12 -25.98
CA ARG A 133 -12.92 15.30 -25.47
C ARG A 133 -12.42 14.01 -24.81
N ARG A 134 -11.48 14.12 -23.86
CA ARG A 134 -10.89 12.96 -23.19
C ARG A 134 -10.78 13.13 -21.68
N LEU A 135 -10.91 12.03 -20.97
CA LEU A 135 -10.54 11.89 -19.57
C LEU A 135 -9.12 11.31 -19.49
N VAL A 136 -8.25 11.89 -18.68
CA VAL A 136 -6.92 11.32 -18.38
C VAL A 136 -6.85 11.03 -16.89
N LEU A 137 -6.51 9.78 -16.58
CA LEU A 137 -6.24 9.30 -15.22
C LEU A 137 -4.75 9.03 -15.08
N ALA A 138 -4.13 9.42 -13.96
CA ALA A 138 -2.72 9.10 -13.70
C ALA A 138 -2.49 8.73 -12.24
N ARG A 139 -1.59 7.75 -12.01
CA ARG A 139 -1.18 7.28 -10.69
C ARG A 139 0.33 7.43 -10.51
N ASP A 140 0.76 7.82 -9.32
CA ASP A 140 2.18 8.07 -9.02
C ASP A 140 3.07 6.82 -9.23
N ARG A 141 4.39 7.08 -9.28
CA ARG A 141 5.44 6.11 -9.69
C ARG A 141 5.40 4.80 -8.93
N ILE A 142 5.02 4.81 -7.66
CA ILE A 142 4.99 3.63 -6.78
C ILE A 142 3.60 3.35 -6.19
N GLY A 143 2.56 4.04 -6.69
CA GLY A 143 1.17 3.80 -6.30
C GLY A 143 0.82 4.18 -4.87
N LYS A 144 1.45 5.23 -4.31
CA LYS A 144 1.12 5.74 -2.96
C LYS A 144 -0.33 6.16 -2.84
N LYS A 145 -0.91 6.70 -3.92
CA LYS A 145 -2.32 7.07 -3.93
C LYS A 145 -3.13 6.02 -4.70
N PRO A 146 -4.22 5.52 -4.10
CA PRO A 146 -5.07 4.53 -4.74
C PRO A 146 -5.88 5.15 -5.88
N LEU A 147 -6.14 4.36 -6.93
CA LEU A 147 -7.04 4.70 -8.01
C LEU A 147 -7.65 3.44 -8.60
N TYR A 148 -8.95 3.27 -8.38
CA TYR A 148 -9.77 2.17 -8.86
C TYR A 148 -10.61 2.61 -10.04
N LEU A 149 -10.85 1.72 -11.00
CA LEU A 149 -11.68 2.02 -12.17
C LEU A 149 -12.27 0.74 -12.76
N GLY A 150 -13.42 0.88 -13.44
CA GLY A 150 -14.05 -0.20 -14.17
C GLY A 150 -15.40 0.22 -14.75
N GLU A 151 -15.95 -0.60 -15.65
CA GLU A 151 -17.24 -0.38 -16.24
C GLU A 151 -18.35 -0.77 -15.25
N LEU A 152 -19.20 0.18 -14.88
CA LEU A 152 -20.24 0.03 -13.87
C LEU A 152 -21.60 -0.30 -14.49
N SER A 153 -21.79 0.10 -15.73
CA SER A 153 -22.92 -0.27 -16.58
C SER A 153 -22.49 -0.17 -18.04
N PRO A 154 -23.17 -0.83 -18.99
CA PRO A 154 -22.76 -0.78 -20.39
C PRO A 154 -22.55 0.64 -20.88
N GLY A 155 -21.31 0.97 -21.29
CA GLY A 155 -20.92 2.28 -21.79
C GLY A 155 -20.62 3.34 -20.74
N VAL A 156 -20.58 3.02 -19.44
CA VAL A 156 -20.22 3.96 -18.37
C VAL A 156 -19.10 3.42 -17.50
N LEU A 157 -17.95 4.04 -17.55
CA LEU A 157 -16.82 3.73 -16.68
C LEU A 157 -16.82 4.67 -15.48
N GLY A 158 -16.63 4.10 -14.28
CA GLY A 158 -16.42 4.85 -13.05
C GLY A 158 -14.98 4.73 -12.55
N PHE A 159 -14.52 5.72 -11.80
CA PHE A 159 -13.25 5.68 -11.10
C PHE A 159 -13.34 6.34 -9.73
N GLY A 160 -12.41 5.99 -8.83
CA GLY A 160 -12.34 6.61 -7.52
C GLY A 160 -11.14 6.20 -6.69
N SER A 161 -10.88 6.98 -5.65
CA SER A 161 -9.83 6.69 -4.67
C SER A 161 -10.14 5.49 -3.79
N GLU A 162 -11.39 5.12 -3.65
CA GLU A 162 -11.88 4.00 -2.83
C GLU A 162 -13.00 3.26 -3.56
N LEU A 163 -13.08 1.94 -3.37
CA LEU A 163 -14.11 1.11 -4.05
C LEU A 163 -15.53 1.51 -3.66
N LYS A 164 -15.74 2.00 -2.42
CA LYS A 164 -17.05 2.50 -1.98
C LYS A 164 -17.61 3.65 -2.83
N THR A 165 -16.73 4.39 -3.53
CA THR A 165 -17.19 5.42 -4.47
C THR A 165 -17.94 4.81 -5.65
N LEU A 166 -17.49 3.64 -6.12
CA LEU A 166 -18.12 2.91 -7.22
C LEU A 166 -19.41 2.23 -6.75
N LEU A 167 -19.43 1.71 -5.51
CA LEU A 167 -20.62 1.12 -4.89
C LEU A 167 -21.77 2.12 -4.72
N ALA A 168 -21.46 3.41 -4.70
CA ALA A 168 -22.48 4.47 -4.62
C ALA A 168 -23.20 4.75 -5.95
N VAL A 169 -22.76 4.15 -7.07
CA VAL A 169 -23.38 4.35 -8.39
C VAL A 169 -24.64 3.49 -8.51
N PRO A 170 -25.82 4.09 -8.72
CA PRO A 170 -27.08 3.34 -8.78
C PRO A 170 -27.10 2.33 -9.94
N GLY A 171 -27.61 1.14 -9.65
CA GLY A 171 -27.81 0.08 -10.65
C GLY A 171 -26.58 -0.78 -10.91
N TRP A 172 -25.42 -0.44 -10.40
CA TRP A 172 -24.26 -1.34 -10.44
C TRP A 172 -24.45 -2.49 -9.44
N GLN A 173 -24.25 -3.71 -9.93
CA GLN A 173 -24.32 -4.93 -9.13
C GLN A 173 -22.94 -5.59 -9.10
N PRO A 174 -22.12 -5.36 -8.07
CA PRO A 174 -20.78 -5.92 -7.99
C PRO A 174 -20.84 -7.45 -7.83
N ARG A 175 -19.96 -8.15 -8.53
CA ARG A 175 -19.71 -9.58 -8.34
C ARG A 175 -18.38 -9.78 -7.64
N ILE A 176 -18.36 -10.70 -6.68
CA ILE A 176 -17.14 -11.01 -5.94
C ILE A 176 -16.29 -11.98 -6.76
N SER A 177 -15.03 -11.64 -6.99
CA SER A 177 -14.04 -12.50 -7.59
C SER A 177 -13.54 -13.54 -6.58
N MET A 178 -13.83 -14.81 -6.81
CA MET A 178 -13.35 -15.88 -5.95
C MET A 178 -11.85 -16.14 -6.10
N ASP A 179 -11.27 -15.77 -7.24
CA ASP A 179 -9.82 -15.78 -7.44
C ASP A 179 -9.16 -14.75 -6.53
N ALA A 180 -9.69 -13.52 -6.47
CA ALA A 180 -9.22 -12.49 -5.56
C ALA A 180 -9.37 -12.89 -4.07
N VAL A 181 -10.44 -13.61 -3.72
CA VAL A 181 -10.60 -14.17 -2.37
C VAL A 181 -9.47 -15.15 -2.05
N GLN A 182 -9.09 -16.04 -2.96
CA GLN A 182 -8.00 -16.99 -2.73
C GLN A 182 -6.61 -16.32 -2.73
N ASP A 183 -6.40 -15.31 -3.57
CA ASP A 183 -5.19 -14.47 -3.52
C ASP A 183 -5.06 -13.76 -2.17
N PHE A 184 -6.17 -13.23 -1.65
CA PHE A 184 -6.20 -12.63 -0.31
C PHE A 184 -5.73 -13.63 0.77
N PHE A 185 -6.19 -14.89 0.74
CA PHE A 185 -5.70 -15.89 1.70
C PHE A 185 -4.26 -16.30 1.47
N SER A 186 -3.78 -16.26 0.23
CA SER A 186 -2.40 -16.59 -0.11
C SER A 186 -1.42 -15.50 0.34
N LEU A 187 -1.79 -14.22 0.20
CA LEU A 187 -0.87 -13.08 0.31
C LEU A 187 -1.21 -12.12 1.48
N GLY A 188 -2.46 -12.11 1.97
CA GLY A 188 -2.98 -11.14 2.93
C GLY A 188 -3.59 -9.89 2.30
N TYR A 189 -3.46 -9.74 0.99
CA TYR A 189 -4.01 -8.64 0.20
C TYR A 189 -4.39 -9.13 -1.20
N ILE A 190 -5.14 -8.33 -1.95
CA ILE A 190 -5.49 -8.62 -3.35
C ILE A 190 -4.50 -7.86 -4.23
N PRO A 191 -3.65 -8.56 -5.01
CA PRO A 191 -2.62 -7.90 -5.81
C PRO A 191 -3.21 -7.14 -7.02
N ALA A 192 -2.66 -5.95 -7.31
CA ALA A 192 -3.01 -5.25 -8.55
C ALA A 192 -2.70 -6.14 -9.78
N PRO A 193 -3.41 -6.02 -10.92
CA PRO A 193 -4.44 -5.00 -11.16
C PRO A 193 -5.80 -5.32 -10.55
N ASP A 194 -5.99 -6.50 -9.98
CA ASP A 194 -7.28 -7.02 -9.54
C ASP A 194 -7.79 -6.33 -8.25
N THR A 195 -9.09 -6.42 -8.05
CA THR A 195 -9.78 -6.06 -6.82
C THR A 195 -10.70 -7.21 -6.41
N ILE A 196 -11.34 -7.08 -5.27
CA ILE A 196 -12.35 -8.05 -4.82
C ILE A 196 -13.55 -8.15 -5.78
N PHE A 197 -13.77 -7.16 -6.64
CA PHE A 197 -14.90 -7.12 -7.58
C PHE A 197 -14.46 -7.42 -9.01
N GLU A 198 -15.17 -8.32 -9.69
CA GLU A 198 -14.99 -8.60 -11.12
C GLU A 198 -15.19 -7.33 -11.95
N GLY A 199 -14.32 -7.13 -12.94
CA GLY A 199 -14.40 -5.99 -13.87
C GLY A 199 -13.95 -4.64 -13.28
N ILE A 200 -13.57 -4.60 -12.01
CA ILE A 200 -12.97 -3.42 -11.38
C ILE A 200 -11.49 -3.68 -11.15
N GLY A 201 -10.67 -2.74 -11.60
CA GLY A 201 -9.21 -2.85 -11.47
C GLY A 201 -8.58 -1.66 -10.76
N LYS A 202 -7.29 -1.83 -10.43
CA LYS A 202 -6.40 -0.79 -9.90
C LYS A 202 -5.56 -0.25 -11.07
N LEU A 203 -5.54 1.07 -11.29
CA LEU A 203 -4.57 1.65 -12.24
C LEU A 203 -3.15 1.36 -11.73
N PRO A 204 -2.27 0.71 -12.52
CA PRO A 204 -0.95 0.34 -12.05
C PRO A 204 -0.09 1.56 -11.68
N PRO A 205 0.85 1.43 -10.72
CA PRO A 205 1.82 2.46 -10.39
C PRO A 205 2.62 2.93 -11.61
N GLY A 206 2.90 4.23 -11.68
CA GLY A 206 3.69 4.81 -12.78
C GLY A 206 3.00 4.76 -14.13
N HIS A 207 1.66 4.69 -14.16
CA HIS A 207 0.88 4.70 -15.40
C HIS A 207 -0.06 5.89 -15.47
N TRP A 208 -0.36 6.28 -16.68
CA TRP A 208 -1.53 7.08 -17.02
C TRP A 208 -2.41 6.32 -18.01
N MET A 209 -3.68 6.68 -18.03
CA MET A 209 -4.69 6.16 -18.96
C MET A 209 -5.45 7.34 -19.56
N SER A 210 -5.61 7.39 -20.88
CA SER A 210 -6.52 8.31 -21.54
C SER A 210 -7.71 7.55 -22.11
N ILE A 211 -8.89 8.14 -21.97
CA ILE A 211 -10.16 7.57 -22.42
C ILE A 211 -10.87 8.64 -23.25
N GLU A 212 -11.04 8.37 -24.54
CA GLU A 212 -11.80 9.20 -25.47
C GLU A 212 -13.10 8.46 -25.81
N PRO A 213 -14.27 9.05 -25.52
CA PRO A 213 -15.55 8.43 -25.86
C PRO A 213 -15.68 8.13 -27.35
N GLY A 214 -16.26 6.99 -27.68
CA GLY A 214 -16.64 6.68 -29.05
C GLY A 214 -17.65 7.70 -29.58
N GLN A 215 -17.60 7.99 -30.88
CA GLN A 215 -18.59 8.83 -31.54
C GLN A 215 -19.74 7.95 -32.07
N ASP A 216 -20.98 8.45 -31.97
CA ASP A 216 -22.18 7.81 -32.50
C ASP A 216 -22.34 6.33 -32.13
N GLY A 217 -22.00 5.95 -30.90
CA GLY A 217 -22.08 4.57 -30.40
C GLY A 217 -20.87 3.70 -30.82
N GLY A 218 -19.81 4.29 -31.37
CA GLY A 218 -18.56 3.61 -31.67
C GLY A 218 -17.78 3.18 -30.41
N ALA A 219 -16.76 2.34 -30.58
CA ALA A 219 -15.89 1.93 -29.49
C ALA A 219 -15.06 3.10 -28.95
N PRO A 220 -14.83 3.20 -27.64
CA PRO A 220 -13.95 4.20 -27.06
C PRO A 220 -12.49 3.94 -27.46
N ASN A 221 -11.70 5.01 -27.52
CA ASN A 221 -10.24 4.90 -27.63
C ASN A 221 -9.64 4.97 -26.23
N ILE A 222 -9.13 3.84 -25.73
CA ILE A 222 -8.51 3.72 -24.40
C ILE A 222 -7.02 3.40 -24.59
N VAL A 223 -6.17 4.28 -24.10
CA VAL A 223 -4.70 4.12 -24.15
C VAL A 223 -4.17 4.15 -22.73
N GLN A 224 -3.47 3.07 -22.32
CA GLN A 224 -2.73 3.03 -21.05
C GLN A 224 -1.23 3.00 -21.33
N THR A 225 -0.48 3.87 -20.66
CA THR A 225 0.97 3.99 -20.89
C THR A 225 1.71 4.05 -19.55
N ARG A 226 2.79 3.29 -19.46
CA ARG A 226 3.74 3.37 -18.34
C ARG A 226 4.69 4.54 -18.58
N TYR A 227 4.72 5.53 -17.69
CA TYR A 227 5.59 6.71 -17.79
C TYR A 227 6.82 6.62 -16.86
N SER A 228 6.85 5.64 -15.96
CA SER A 228 7.94 5.48 -15.00
C SER A 228 8.23 4.01 -14.70
N HIS A 229 9.51 3.70 -14.57
CA HIS A 229 10.00 2.41 -14.06
C HIS A 229 11.25 2.64 -13.20
N VAL A 230 11.63 1.62 -12.44
CA VAL A 230 12.82 1.67 -11.59
C VAL A 230 13.95 0.88 -12.25
N ASP A 231 15.06 1.58 -12.57
CA ASP A 231 16.24 0.97 -13.18
C ASP A 231 17.19 0.46 -12.10
N PHE A 232 17.53 -0.83 -12.17
CA PHE A 232 18.50 -1.47 -11.28
C PHE A 232 19.93 -1.45 -11.85
N LEU A 233 20.08 -1.12 -13.11
CA LEU A 233 21.38 -1.05 -13.82
C LEU A 233 21.58 0.32 -14.51
N PRO A 234 22.84 0.73 -14.75
CA PRO A 234 24.07 0.12 -14.22
C PRO A 234 24.22 0.38 -12.72
N LYS A 235 24.92 -0.50 -12.02
CA LYS A 235 25.25 -0.30 -10.59
C LYS A 235 26.23 0.84 -10.39
N TRP A 236 26.14 1.52 -9.23
CA TRP A 236 27.14 2.47 -8.80
C TRP A 236 28.49 1.74 -8.57
N THR A 237 29.57 2.34 -9.03
CA THR A 237 30.94 1.82 -8.90
C THR A 237 31.81 2.68 -7.98
N ASP A 238 31.24 3.74 -7.43
CA ASP A 238 31.88 4.61 -6.45
C ASP A 238 32.23 3.80 -5.18
N ASP A 239 33.22 4.28 -4.41
CA ASP A 239 33.57 3.68 -3.13
C ASP A 239 32.45 3.84 -2.08
N GLU A 240 32.54 3.05 -1.01
CA GLU A 240 31.50 2.97 0.02
C GLU A 240 31.30 4.31 0.74
N ASP A 241 32.35 5.08 0.98
CA ASP A 241 32.26 6.36 1.68
C ASP A 241 31.59 7.42 0.80
N THR A 242 31.91 7.47 -0.48
CA THR A 242 31.23 8.32 -1.48
C THR A 242 29.75 7.98 -1.57
N LEU A 243 29.40 6.69 -1.64
CA LEU A 243 28.00 6.24 -1.69
C LEU A 243 27.26 6.54 -0.38
N GLN A 244 27.96 6.51 0.77
CA GLN A 244 27.37 6.89 2.05
C GLN A 244 27.02 8.39 2.10
N GLU A 245 27.89 9.27 1.61
CA GLU A 245 27.61 10.71 1.55
C GLU A 245 26.45 11.00 0.59
N ARG A 246 26.41 10.36 -0.57
CA ARG A 246 25.30 10.49 -1.51
C ARG A 246 23.98 10.01 -0.91
N LEU A 247 23.99 8.85 -0.24
CA LEU A 247 22.80 8.35 0.45
C LEU A 247 22.30 9.35 1.51
N PHE A 248 23.23 9.94 2.27
CA PHE A 248 22.85 10.97 3.25
C PHE A 248 22.20 12.18 2.58
N ALA A 249 22.76 12.67 1.48
CA ALA A 249 22.22 13.80 0.74
C ALA A 249 20.83 13.51 0.15
N GLU A 250 20.62 12.32 -0.45
CA GLU A 250 19.31 11.90 -0.98
C GLU A 250 18.25 11.76 0.13
N LEU A 251 18.63 11.25 1.29
CA LEU A 251 17.74 11.13 2.45
C LEU A 251 17.35 12.51 3.00
N ASP A 252 18.32 13.41 3.14
CA ASP A 252 18.09 14.77 3.65
C ASP A 252 17.19 15.57 2.72
N ASP A 253 17.45 15.52 1.40
CA ASP A 253 16.61 16.16 0.40
C ASP A 253 15.19 15.56 0.36
N ALA A 254 15.06 14.23 0.40
CA ALA A 254 13.78 13.55 0.42
C ALA A 254 12.90 13.95 1.63
N VAL A 255 13.52 14.16 2.80
CA VAL A 255 12.82 14.70 3.97
C VAL A 255 12.50 16.17 3.77
N ARG A 256 13.48 17.00 3.41
CA ARG A 256 13.35 18.46 3.28
C ARG A 256 12.21 18.86 2.37
N VAL A 257 12.08 18.26 1.18
CA VAL A 257 11.02 18.62 0.22
C VAL A 257 9.61 18.25 0.72
N ARG A 258 9.51 17.32 1.68
CA ARG A 258 8.23 16.87 2.27
C ARG A 258 7.79 17.66 3.49
N LEU A 259 8.60 18.64 3.95
CA LEU A 259 8.23 19.52 5.07
C LEU A 259 7.39 20.72 4.64
N VAL A 260 7.16 20.90 3.33
CA VAL A 260 6.29 21.98 2.83
C VAL A 260 4.85 21.72 3.25
N SER A 261 4.30 22.62 4.09
CA SER A 261 2.95 22.52 4.64
C SER A 261 2.54 23.86 5.24
N ASP A 262 1.28 24.27 5.05
CA ASP A 262 0.68 25.45 5.70
C ASP A 262 -0.08 25.06 6.98
N VAL A 263 -0.05 23.78 7.36
CA VAL A 263 -0.71 23.25 8.57
C VAL A 263 0.29 22.54 9.48
N PRO A 264 -0.03 22.36 10.78
CA PRO A 264 0.82 21.62 11.70
C PRO A 264 1.09 20.20 11.23
N PHE A 265 2.34 19.74 11.41
CA PHE A 265 2.77 18.40 11.04
C PHE A 265 3.65 17.76 12.12
N GLY A 266 3.88 16.45 11.98
CA GLY A 266 4.70 15.64 12.87
C GLY A 266 5.27 14.41 12.20
N ALA A 267 5.61 13.39 12.98
CA ALA A 267 6.13 12.12 12.49
C ALA A 267 5.66 10.94 13.33
N PHE A 268 5.46 9.78 12.69
CA PHE A 268 5.37 8.52 13.41
C PHE A 268 6.76 8.08 13.88
N LEU A 269 6.86 7.64 15.14
CA LEU A 269 8.11 7.20 15.75
C LEU A 269 7.93 5.86 16.46
N SER A 270 8.42 4.77 15.85
CA SER A 270 8.36 3.42 16.44
C SER A 270 9.63 3.05 17.24
N GLY A 271 10.62 3.96 17.33
CA GLY A 271 11.95 3.61 17.84
C GLY A 271 12.73 2.62 16.94
N GLY A 272 12.18 2.30 15.76
CA GLY A 272 12.86 1.56 14.70
C GLY A 272 13.80 2.45 13.89
N LEU A 273 14.73 1.83 13.16
CA LEU A 273 15.78 2.55 12.43
C LEU A 273 15.22 3.58 11.44
N ASP A 274 14.23 3.21 10.63
CA ASP A 274 13.69 4.02 9.54
C ASP A 274 13.00 5.28 10.05
N SER A 275 12.02 5.12 10.95
CA SER A 275 11.29 6.23 11.55
C SER A 275 12.23 7.16 12.33
N SER A 276 13.23 6.59 13.01
CA SER A 276 14.22 7.38 13.76
C SER A 276 15.10 8.23 12.86
N VAL A 277 15.56 7.69 11.71
CA VAL A 277 16.35 8.45 10.71
C VAL A 277 15.49 9.58 10.12
N VAL A 278 14.25 9.30 9.75
CA VAL A 278 13.33 10.33 9.25
C VAL A 278 13.15 11.44 10.28
N CYS A 279 12.85 11.12 11.55
CA CYS A 279 12.72 12.11 12.62
C CYS A 279 14.01 12.91 12.85
N ALA A 280 15.16 12.24 12.84
CA ALA A 280 16.45 12.90 13.03
C ALA A 280 16.77 13.89 11.88
N LEU A 281 16.43 13.54 10.64
CA LEU A 281 16.58 14.45 9.50
C LEU A 281 15.58 15.61 9.57
N MET A 282 14.31 15.36 9.98
CA MET A 282 13.33 16.42 10.17
C MET A 282 13.81 17.47 11.17
N THR A 283 14.34 17.07 12.32
CA THR A 283 14.80 18.00 13.37
C THR A 283 15.90 18.94 12.89
N ARG A 284 16.69 18.57 11.87
CA ARG A 284 17.72 19.42 11.27
C ARG A 284 17.16 20.62 10.51
N HIS A 285 15.91 20.52 10.03
CA HIS A 285 15.22 21.52 9.21
C HIS A 285 14.19 22.33 10.00
N LEU A 286 13.97 22.03 11.27
CA LEU A 286 12.95 22.67 12.09
C LEU A 286 13.57 23.57 13.15
N SER A 287 12.93 24.70 13.41
CA SER A 287 13.28 25.62 14.50
C SER A 287 12.51 25.37 15.81
N GLN A 288 11.48 24.52 15.74
CA GLN A 288 10.64 24.12 16.87
C GLN A 288 10.74 22.61 17.09
N PRO A 289 10.51 22.12 18.33
CA PRO A 289 10.50 20.69 18.60
C PRO A 289 9.52 19.94 17.67
N LEU A 290 10.00 18.86 17.05
CA LEU A 290 9.19 18.00 16.22
C LEU A 290 8.15 17.27 17.08
N LYS A 291 6.88 17.28 16.67
CA LYS A 291 5.84 16.41 17.27
C LYS A 291 6.01 14.99 16.78
N THR A 292 6.13 14.03 17.70
CA THR A 292 6.27 12.61 17.37
C THR A 292 5.19 11.79 18.05
N PHE A 293 4.72 10.73 17.39
CA PHE A 293 3.59 9.93 17.83
C PHE A 293 3.96 8.44 17.86
N SER A 294 3.64 7.79 18.99
CA SER A 294 3.87 6.37 19.20
C SER A 294 2.71 5.70 19.90
N ILE A 295 2.53 4.40 19.68
CA ILE A 295 1.65 3.58 20.49
C ILE A 295 2.40 2.39 21.06
N GLY A 296 1.95 1.87 22.17
CA GLY A 296 2.42 0.65 22.79
C GLY A 296 1.26 -0.26 23.20
N PHE A 297 1.61 -1.46 23.61
CA PHE A 297 0.69 -2.48 24.08
C PHE A 297 1.06 -2.91 25.49
N ASP A 298 0.08 -3.42 26.27
CA ASP A 298 0.35 -3.98 27.61
C ASP A 298 1.22 -5.25 27.55
N GLU A 299 1.22 -5.96 26.41
CA GLU A 299 2.03 -7.14 26.18
C GLU A 299 3.49 -6.78 25.90
N ALA A 300 4.37 -7.11 26.84
CA ALA A 300 5.79 -6.74 26.83
C ALA A 300 6.56 -7.12 25.55
N GLY A 301 6.12 -8.16 24.83
CA GLY A 301 6.73 -8.59 23.55
C GLY A 301 6.36 -7.73 22.34
N PHE A 302 5.38 -6.83 22.48
CA PHE A 302 4.83 -5.98 21.42
C PHE A 302 4.94 -4.48 21.73
N ASP A 303 5.46 -4.10 22.91
CA ASP A 303 5.62 -2.70 23.33
C ASP A 303 6.92 -2.08 22.75
N GLU A 304 6.75 -1.09 21.88
CA GLU A 304 7.86 -0.32 21.29
C GLU A 304 8.08 1.05 21.99
N LEU A 305 7.25 1.44 22.97
CA LEU A 305 7.34 2.75 23.63
C LEU A 305 8.69 3.01 24.30
N PRO A 306 9.34 2.05 24.99
CA PRO A 306 10.64 2.30 25.61
C PRO A 306 11.71 2.75 24.60
N ASP A 307 11.70 2.17 23.40
CA ASP A 307 12.64 2.54 22.34
C ASP A 307 12.27 3.89 21.70
N ALA A 308 10.99 4.11 21.44
CA ALA A 308 10.49 5.39 20.93
C ALA A 308 10.82 6.56 21.86
N ARG A 309 10.60 6.40 23.18
CA ARG A 309 10.97 7.41 24.19
C ARG A 309 12.46 7.74 24.18
N ARG A 310 13.32 6.73 24.04
CA ARG A 310 14.78 6.93 23.98
C ARG A 310 15.19 7.77 22.77
N VAL A 311 14.60 7.51 21.61
CA VAL A 311 14.85 8.30 20.40
C VAL A 311 14.27 9.70 20.56
N ALA A 312 13.05 9.84 21.07
CA ALA A 312 12.39 11.11 21.30
C ALA A 312 13.23 12.01 22.24
N GLN A 313 13.76 11.46 23.33
CA GLN A 313 14.64 12.16 24.26
C GLN A 313 15.96 12.59 23.59
N HIS A 314 16.57 11.71 22.80
CA HIS A 314 17.80 12.03 22.07
C HIS A 314 17.61 13.18 21.08
N LEU A 315 16.47 13.20 20.37
CA LEU A 315 16.17 14.19 19.34
C LEU A 315 15.49 15.46 19.91
N GLY A 316 15.11 15.47 21.19
CA GLY A 316 14.42 16.60 21.82
C GLY A 316 13.02 16.87 21.24
N THR A 317 12.27 15.82 20.89
CA THR A 317 10.94 15.95 20.28
C THR A 317 9.85 16.17 21.32
N GLU A 318 8.72 16.80 20.92
CA GLU A 318 7.46 16.81 21.65
C GLU A 318 6.76 15.47 21.41
N HIS A 319 6.99 14.51 22.32
CA HIS A 319 6.58 13.13 22.12
C HIS A 319 5.20 12.83 22.74
N HIS A 320 4.29 12.34 21.91
CA HIS A 320 2.95 11.89 22.29
C HIS A 320 2.86 10.37 22.18
N GLU A 321 2.40 9.72 23.23
CA GLU A 321 2.26 8.27 23.26
C GLU A 321 0.91 7.83 23.82
N MET A 322 0.48 6.65 23.45
CA MET A 322 -0.73 6.01 23.96
C MET A 322 -0.51 4.51 24.12
N VAL A 323 -0.86 3.97 25.28
CA VAL A 323 -0.95 2.51 25.49
C VAL A 323 -2.33 2.06 25.02
N VAL A 324 -2.33 1.10 24.11
CA VAL A 324 -3.54 0.60 23.46
C VAL A 324 -3.98 -0.70 24.13
N ARG A 325 -5.25 -0.72 24.53
CA ARG A 325 -6.01 -1.94 24.89
C ARG A 325 -7.07 -2.12 23.81
N PRO A 326 -6.77 -2.85 22.74
CA PRO A 326 -7.69 -2.89 21.63
C PRO A 326 -8.96 -3.64 21.98
N ASP A 327 -10.09 -2.96 21.78
CA ASP A 327 -11.35 -3.64 21.53
C ASP A 327 -11.32 -4.10 20.05
N ALA A 328 -10.70 -5.26 19.85
CA ALA A 328 -10.40 -5.76 18.51
C ALA A 328 -11.67 -6.00 17.67
N ALA A 329 -12.81 -6.27 18.31
CA ALA A 329 -14.08 -6.49 17.61
C ALA A 329 -14.60 -5.19 16.97
N ASN A 330 -14.68 -4.10 17.74
CA ASN A 330 -15.14 -2.80 17.23
C ASN A 330 -14.16 -2.20 16.20
N LEU A 331 -12.86 -2.44 16.37
CA LEU A 331 -11.84 -1.99 15.41
C LEU A 331 -11.91 -2.76 14.10
N LEU A 332 -12.26 -4.06 14.10
CA LEU A 332 -12.38 -4.85 12.89
C LEU A 332 -13.46 -4.28 11.95
N GLU A 333 -14.64 -3.96 12.45
CA GLU A 333 -15.72 -3.35 11.64
C GLU A 333 -15.29 -1.99 11.06
N THR A 334 -14.64 -1.16 11.88
CA THR A 334 -14.13 0.15 11.45
C THR A 334 -13.09 -0.01 10.33
N LEU A 335 -12.12 -0.90 10.49
CA LEU A 335 -11.10 -1.14 9.48
C LEU A 335 -11.69 -1.68 8.19
N VAL A 336 -12.53 -2.69 8.27
CA VAL A 336 -13.21 -3.27 7.11
C VAL A 336 -13.97 -2.21 6.32
N HIS A 337 -14.67 -1.29 7.00
CA HIS A 337 -15.37 -0.17 6.34
C HIS A 337 -14.39 0.75 5.57
N HIS A 338 -13.20 1.00 6.09
CA HIS A 338 -12.24 1.90 5.47
C HIS A 338 -11.36 1.25 4.40
N PHE A 339 -11.18 -0.07 4.43
CA PHE A 339 -10.38 -0.78 3.43
C PHE A 339 -11.13 -1.10 2.14
N ASP A 340 -12.47 -1.21 2.17
CA ASP A 340 -13.37 -1.50 1.05
C ASP A 340 -13.29 -2.91 0.47
N GLU A 341 -12.18 -3.58 0.62
CA GLU A 341 -11.92 -4.96 0.25
C GLU A 341 -11.22 -5.70 1.40
N PRO A 342 -11.25 -7.03 1.44
CA PRO A 342 -10.58 -7.78 2.50
C PRO A 342 -9.08 -7.44 2.56
N PHE A 343 -8.59 -7.12 3.77
CA PHE A 343 -7.21 -6.76 4.02
C PHE A 343 -6.68 -7.47 5.27
N GLY A 344 -5.68 -8.34 5.11
CA GLY A 344 -5.25 -9.31 6.13
C GLY A 344 -4.14 -8.84 7.06
N ASP A 345 -3.41 -7.77 6.73
CA ASP A 345 -2.33 -7.30 7.60
C ASP A 345 -2.87 -6.69 8.90
N SER A 346 -2.73 -7.44 9.97
CA SER A 346 -3.20 -7.07 11.30
C SER A 346 -2.52 -5.81 11.87
N SER A 347 -1.38 -5.40 11.32
CA SER A 347 -0.73 -4.13 11.69
C SER A 347 -1.51 -2.90 11.26
N ALA A 348 -2.61 -3.06 10.51
CA ALA A 348 -3.60 -2.01 10.26
C ALA A 348 -4.21 -1.47 11.56
N ILE A 349 -4.42 -2.31 12.58
CA ILE A 349 -4.94 -1.90 13.90
C ILE A 349 -4.04 -0.86 14.56
N PRO A 350 -2.75 -1.18 14.87
CA PRO A 350 -1.87 -0.19 15.47
C PRO A 350 -1.64 1.04 14.58
N THR A 351 -1.59 0.87 13.25
CA THR A 351 -1.42 2.01 12.33
C THR A 351 -2.64 2.95 12.36
N PHE A 352 -3.86 2.41 12.45
CA PHE A 352 -5.07 3.21 12.61
C PHE A 352 -5.05 4.00 13.93
N LEU A 353 -4.67 3.34 15.04
CA LEU A 353 -4.70 3.95 16.37
C LEU A 353 -3.63 5.04 16.55
N VAL A 354 -2.41 4.84 16.02
CA VAL A 354 -1.38 5.90 16.03
C VAL A 354 -1.80 7.06 15.12
N SER A 355 -2.50 6.79 14.03
CA SER A 355 -3.06 7.83 13.15
C SER A 355 -4.16 8.64 13.85
N GLN A 356 -5.02 7.97 14.62
CA GLN A 356 -6.04 8.62 15.44
C GLN A 356 -5.43 9.50 16.53
N LEU A 357 -4.34 9.05 17.17
CA LEU A 357 -3.59 9.87 18.13
C LEU A 357 -3.01 11.12 17.44
N ALA A 358 -2.31 10.93 16.31
CA ALA A 358 -1.66 12.02 15.59
C ALA A 358 -2.66 13.07 15.07
N ALA A 359 -3.80 12.63 14.54
CA ALA A 359 -4.84 13.50 13.98
C ALA A 359 -5.43 14.50 15.00
N ARG A 360 -5.28 14.25 16.31
CA ARG A 360 -5.67 15.21 17.38
C ARG A 360 -4.74 16.41 17.47
N HIS A 361 -3.55 16.32 16.90
CA HIS A 361 -2.48 17.32 17.05
C HIS A 361 -2.01 17.92 15.73
N VAL A 362 -2.09 17.16 14.64
CA VAL A 362 -1.55 17.54 13.33
C VAL A 362 -2.43 17.05 12.20
N LYS A 363 -2.31 17.66 11.02
CA LYS A 363 -3.00 17.21 9.79
C LYS A 363 -2.10 16.39 8.85
N MET A 364 -0.79 16.36 9.11
CA MET A 364 0.17 15.63 8.28
C MET A 364 1.27 15.04 9.15
N VAL A 365 1.74 13.84 8.76
CA VAL A 365 2.88 13.15 9.39
C VAL A 365 3.85 12.62 8.35
N LEU A 366 5.14 12.54 8.71
CA LEU A 366 6.11 11.76 7.98
C LEU A 366 6.24 10.36 8.61
N SER A 367 6.48 9.35 7.75
CA SER A 367 6.64 7.95 8.17
C SER A 367 7.94 7.35 7.63
N GLY A 368 8.34 6.22 8.21
CA GLY A 368 9.55 5.47 7.81
C GLY A 368 9.30 4.37 6.76
N ASP A 369 8.15 4.37 6.07
CA ASP A 369 7.80 3.32 5.11
C ASP A 369 8.73 3.32 3.90
N GLY A 370 9.06 2.13 3.39
CA GLY A 370 9.91 1.90 2.23
C GLY A 370 11.37 1.56 2.55
N GLY A 371 11.83 1.76 3.79
CA GLY A 371 13.22 1.49 4.15
C GLY A 371 13.61 0.02 4.12
N ASP A 372 12.69 -0.87 4.43
CA ASP A 372 12.91 -2.32 4.38
C ASP A 372 13.01 -2.84 2.95
N GLU A 373 12.17 -2.36 2.07
CA GLU A 373 12.09 -2.74 0.65
C GLU A 373 13.32 -2.24 -0.11
N LEU A 374 13.73 -0.98 0.11
CA LEU A 374 14.85 -0.38 -0.61
C LEU A 374 16.21 -0.94 -0.16
N PHE A 375 16.38 -1.23 1.13
CA PHE A 375 17.67 -1.56 1.73
C PHE A 375 17.75 -2.98 2.31
N ALA A 376 16.90 -3.89 1.85
CA ALA A 376 16.86 -5.30 2.26
C ALA A 376 16.76 -5.50 3.78
N GLY A 377 15.81 -4.81 4.43
CA GLY A 377 15.66 -4.83 5.89
C GLY A 377 14.91 -6.04 6.45
N TYR A 378 14.00 -6.65 5.71
CA TYR A 378 13.19 -7.78 6.17
C TYR A 378 14.00 -9.04 6.40
N SER A 379 13.62 -9.78 7.43
CA SER A 379 14.26 -11.07 7.75
C SER A 379 14.11 -12.12 6.63
N ARG A 380 13.07 -12.00 5.79
CA ARG A 380 12.82 -12.89 4.65
C ARG A 380 13.94 -12.83 3.61
N TYR A 381 14.56 -11.67 3.36
CA TYR A 381 15.68 -11.52 2.44
C TYR A 381 16.92 -12.31 2.91
N ARG A 382 17.22 -12.23 4.21
CA ARG A 382 18.32 -13.02 4.83
C ARG A 382 18.03 -14.51 4.78
N ARG A 383 16.79 -14.91 5.11
CA ARG A 383 16.36 -16.31 5.05
C ARG A 383 16.52 -16.86 3.64
N TYR A 384 16.07 -16.11 2.64
CA TYR A 384 16.23 -16.50 1.23
C TYR A 384 17.70 -16.61 0.83
N ALA A 385 18.53 -15.63 1.14
CA ALA A 385 19.97 -15.67 0.87
C ALA A 385 20.64 -16.91 1.51
N THR A 386 20.23 -17.26 2.75
CA THR A 386 20.72 -18.46 3.45
C THR A 386 20.27 -19.74 2.74
N LEU A 387 19.00 -19.85 2.33
CA LEU A 387 18.49 -20.99 1.57
C LEU A 387 19.23 -21.18 0.25
N GLN A 388 19.51 -20.09 -0.48
CA GLN A 388 20.28 -20.15 -1.73
C GLN A 388 21.75 -20.58 -1.50
N ARG A 389 22.39 -20.15 -0.41
CA ARG A 389 23.73 -20.65 -0.04
C ARG A 389 23.72 -22.15 0.23
N ILE A 390 22.73 -22.65 0.97
CA ILE A 390 22.56 -24.09 1.24
C ILE A 390 22.35 -24.85 -0.07
N ARG A 391 21.47 -24.36 -0.96
CA ARG A 391 21.19 -24.99 -2.26
C ARG A 391 22.46 -25.10 -3.11
N ARG A 392 23.26 -24.04 -3.17
CA ARG A 392 24.56 -24.03 -3.89
C ARG A 392 25.57 -24.99 -3.26
N ALA A 393 25.74 -24.94 -1.93
CA ALA A 393 26.70 -25.79 -1.21
C ALA A 393 26.38 -27.28 -1.32
N THR A 394 25.11 -27.64 -1.49
CA THR A 394 24.66 -29.04 -1.63
C THR A 394 24.46 -29.47 -3.09
N LEU A 395 24.92 -28.68 -4.06
CA LEU A 395 24.78 -28.97 -5.50
C LEU A 395 23.33 -29.31 -5.89
N GLY A 396 22.34 -28.67 -5.24
CA GLY A 396 20.94 -28.92 -5.50
C GLY A 396 20.33 -30.16 -4.82
N MET A 397 21.10 -30.94 -4.06
CA MET A 397 20.58 -32.13 -3.32
C MET A 397 19.82 -31.78 -2.03
N ALA A 398 19.92 -30.54 -1.54
CA ALA A 398 19.28 -30.09 -0.30
C ALA A 398 17.78 -30.45 -0.19
N PRO A 399 16.94 -30.34 -1.24
CA PRO A 399 15.53 -30.72 -1.15
C PRO A 399 15.32 -32.19 -0.79
N GLY A 400 16.07 -33.09 -1.43
CA GLY A 400 16.00 -34.54 -1.16
C GLY A 400 16.49 -34.89 0.25
N LEU A 401 17.63 -34.33 0.64
CA LEU A 401 18.18 -34.53 2.00
C LEU A 401 17.26 -34.02 3.10
N ALA A 402 16.64 -32.86 2.90
CA ALA A 402 15.71 -32.29 3.87
C ALA A 402 14.39 -33.09 3.95
N LYS A 403 13.88 -33.60 2.84
CA LYS A 403 12.71 -34.51 2.82
C LYS A 403 13.01 -35.82 3.56
N LEU A 404 14.15 -36.44 3.27
CA LEU A 404 14.57 -37.68 3.93
C LEU A 404 14.78 -37.48 5.44
N GLY A 405 15.50 -36.42 5.83
CA GLY A 405 15.71 -36.08 7.24
C GLY A 405 14.38 -35.72 7.95
N GLY A 406 13.45 -35.09 7.26
CA GLY A 406 12.12 -34.79 7.76
C GLY A 406 11.26 -36.03 8.02
N ALA A 407 11.40 -37.07 7.17
CA ALA A 407 10.73 -38.36 7.36
C ALA A 407 11.32 -39.16 8.53
N LEU A 408 12.60 -38.99 8.83
CA LEU A 408 13.29 -39.70 9.91
C LEU A 408 13.13 -39.04 11.29
N LEU A 409 12.78 -37.76 11.36
CA LEU A 409 12.62 -37.01 12.58
C LEU A 409 11.14 -36.89 13.00
N PRO A 410 10.75 -37.35 14.22
CA PRO A 410 9.36 -37.23 14.68
C PRO A 410 8.99 -35.78 15.05
N GLY A 411 7.68 -35.50 14.96
CA GLY A 411 7.08 -34.29 15.51
C GLY A 411 7.38 -33.00 14.73
N ALA A 412 7.46 -31.88 15.44
CA ALA A 412 7.61 -30.54 14.84
C ALA A 412 8.93 -30.34 14.08
N ARG A 413 10.01 -30.98 14.51
CA ARG A 413 11.33 -30.89 13.85
C ARG A 413 11.31 -31.53 12.47
N GLY A 414 10.71 -32.72 12.33
CA GLY A 414 10.55 -33.41 11.04
C GLY A 414 9.67 -32.61 10.08
N ARG A 415 8.54 -32.10 10.54
CA ARG A 415 7.66 -31.23 9.74
C ARG A 415 8.38 -29.97 9.25
N ARG A 416 9.14 -29.30 10.12
CA ARG A 416 9.92 -28.10 9.77
C ARG A 416 10.98 -28.40 8.71
N LEU A 417 11.71 -29.49 8.84
CA LEU A 417 12.75 -29.89 7.89
C LEU A 417 12.15 -30.29 6.55
N SER A 418 11.04 -31.04 6.54
CA SER A 418 10.30 -31.39 5.34
C SER A 418 9.78 -30.15 4.60
N GLY A 419 9.23 -29.16 5.33
CA GLY A 419 8.79 -27.88 4.76
C GLY A 419 9.92 -27.07 4.12
N ILE A 420 11.11 -27.05 4.74
CA ILE A 420 12.31 -26.45 4.13
C ILE A 420 12.67 -27.18 2.83
N GLY A 421 12.66 -28.52 2.85
CA GLY A 421 12.96 -29.33 1.67
C GLY A 421 11.97 -29.13 0.52
N GLN A 422 10.69 -28.97 0.82
CA GLN A 422 9.67 -28.65 -0.18
C GLN A 422 9.95 -27.30 -0.84
N ARG A 423 10.21 -26.23 -0.07
CA ARG A 423 10.51 -24.89 -0.60
C ARG A 423 11.78 -24.88 -1.45
N LEU A 424 12.85 -25.51 -0.98
CA LEU A 424 14.11 -25.62 -1.75
C LEU A 424 13.95 -26.36 -3.07
N GLY A 425 12.90 -27.19 -3.23
CA GLY A 425 12.57 -27.91 -4.45
C GLY A 425 11.71 -27.12 -5.44
N LEU A 426 11.18 -25.96 -5.05
CA LEU A 426 10.38 -25.13 -5.94
C LEU A 426 11.27 -24.37 -6.93
N PRO A 427 10.77 -24.11 -8.17
CA PRO A 427 11.47 -23.24 -9.12
C PRO A 427 11.43 -21.79 -8.67
N TRP A 428 12.28 -20.95 -9.25
CA TRP A 428 12.18 -19.50 -9.18
C TRP A 428 10.93 -18.99 -9.93
N PRO A 429 10.18 -18.04 -9.38
CA PRO A 429 10.30 -17.38 -8.07
C PRO A 429 9.47 -18.06 -6.95
N ASP A 430 8.86 -19.21 -7.19
CA ASP A 430 7.95 -19.89 -6.26
C ASP A 430 8.64 -20.28 -4.93
N ASP A 431 9.96 -20.52 -4.96
CA ASP A 431 10.76 -20.78 -3.75
C ASP A 431 10.78 -19.57 -2.79
N TYR A 432 10.74 -18.35 -3.33
CA TYR A 432 10.58 -17.13 -2.53
C TYR A 432 9.12 -16.88 -2.15
N LEU A 433 8.19 -16.99 -3.10
CA LEU A 433 6.76 -16.76 -2.87
C LEU A 433 6.21 -17.69 -1.76
N ALA A 434 6.63 -18.95 -1.74
CA ALA A 434 6.30 -19.88 -0.66
C ALA A 434 6.94 -19.53 0.70
N LEU A 435 7.91 -18.64 0.75
CA LEU A 435 8.50 -18.13 2.01
C LEU A 435 7.68 -17.00 2.61
N VAL A 436 7.00 -16.23 1.77
CA VAL A 436 6.23 -15.04 2.17
C VAL A 436 4.72 -15.27 2.23
N ALA A 437 4.22 -16.35 1.61
CA ALA A 437 2.82 -16.72 1.62
C ALA A 437 2.29 -16.97 3.04
N LEU A 438 1.08 -16.47 3.32
CA LEU A 438 0.35 -16.68 4.57
C LEU A 438 -0.34 -18.04 4.59
N ALA A 439 -1.01 -18.43 3.49
CA ALA A 439 -1.55 -19.77 3.30
C ALA A 439 -0.70 -20.55 2.31
N ASN A 440 -0.31 -21.76 2.69
CA ASN A 440 0.31 -22.71 1.76
C ASN A 440 -0.79 -23.52 1.02
N PRO A 441 -0.45 -24.29 -0.04
CA PRO A 441 -1.47 -25.06 -0.79
C PRO A 441 -2.30 -26.03 0.05
N ALA A 442 -1.77 -26.55 1.17
CA ALA A 442 -2.54 -27.41 2.06
C ALA A 442 -3.54 -26.61 2.91
N ASP A 443 -3.18 -25.39 3.31
CA ASP A 443 -4.07 -24.48 4.01
C ASP A 443 -5.22 -24.01 3.11
N LEU A 444 -4.94 -23.69 1.84
CA LEU A 444 -5.98 -23.35 0.86
C LEU A 444 -6.96 -24.52 0.64
N ARG A 445 -6.46 -25.76 0.58
CA ARG A 445 -7.35 -26.93 0.50
C ARG A 445 -8.19 -27.11 1.76
N LEU A 446 -7.69 -26.78 2.94
CA LEU A 446 -8.51 -26.78 4.16
C LEU A 446 -9.59 -25.69 4.09
N LEU A 447 -9.28 -24.53 3.56
CA LEU A 447 -10.22 -23.41 3.45
C LEU A 447 -11.30 -23.65 2.38
N PHE A 448 -10.91 -24.11 1.19
CA PHE A 448 -11.75 -24.12 -0.01
C PHE A 448 -12.09 -25.51 -0.55
N GLY A 449 -11.55 -26.59 0.04
CA GLY A 449 -11.75 -27.97 -0.44
C GLY A 449 -11.18 -28.18 -1.84
N GLU A 450 -11.95 -28.85 -2.70
CA GLU A 450 -11.58 -29.11 -4.11
C GLU A 450 -11.57 -27.84 -4.98
N ARG A 451 -12.10 -26.73 -4.46
CA ARG A 451 -12.13 -25.42 -5.15
C ARG A 451 -10.87 -24.59 -4.90
N ALA A 452 -9.91 -25.13 -4.15
CA ALA A 452 -8.63 -24.44 -3.91
C ALA A 452 -7.83 -24.27 -5.21
N HIS A 453 -7.24 -23.10 -5.39
CA HIS A 453 -6.37 -22.84 -6.54
C HIS A 453 -5.24 -23.88 -6.64
N ALA A 454 -5.03 -24.38 -7.85
CA ALA A 454 -3.88 -25.24 -8.14
C ALA A 454 -2.56 -24.46 -8.11
N ASP A 455 -2.61 -23.17 -8.46
CA ASP A 455 -1.47 -22.25 -8.48
C ASP A 455 -1.73 -21.00 -7.62
N PRO A 456 -1.31 -21.01 -6.34
CA PRO A 456 -1.58 -19.92 -5.41
C PRO A 456 -0.74 -18.65 -5.66
N PHE A 457 0.17 -18.65 -6.64
CA PHE A 457 1.08 -17.53 -6.92
C PHE A 457 0.92 -16.98 -8.34
N GLY A 458 -0.05 -17.46 -9.11
CA GLY A 458 -0.25 -17.08 -10.50
C GLY A 458 -0.38 -15.58 -10.73
N SER A 459 -1.09 -14.90 -9.85
CA SER A 459 -1.35 -13.45 -9.90
C SER A 459 -0.11 -12.57 -9.72
N VAL A 460 0.91 -13.03 -8.99
CA VAL A 460 2.09 -12.22 -8.65
C VAL A 460 3.40 -12.71 -9.26
N ARG A 461 3.49 -13.97 -9.73
CA ARG A 461 4.74 -14.61 -10.18
C ARG A 461 5.52 -13.76 -11.19
N GLN A 462 4.85 -13.20 -12.19
CA GLN A 462 5.48 -12.42 -13.25
C GLN A 462 6.14 -11.11 -12.74
N ARG A 463 5.70 -10.60 -11.60
CA ARG A 463 6.28 -9.40 -10.99
C ARG A 463 7.70 -9.63 -10.45
N PHE A 464 8.05 -10.88 -10.17
CA PHE A 464 9.37 -11.28 -9.67
C PHE A 464 10.34 -11.69 -10.78
N VAL A 465 9.88 -11.79 -12.05
CA VAL A 465 10.73 -12.19 -13.18
C VAL A 465 11.04 -10.98 -14.04
N ARG A 466 12.27 -10.46 -13.90
CA ARG A 466 12.78 -9.32 -14.68
C ARG A 466 14.03 -9.71 -15.45
N SER A 467 13.98 -9.57 -16.77
CA SER A 467 15.10 -9.92 -17.67
C SER A 467 16.28 -8.94 -17.60
N ASP A 468 16.04 -7.73 -17.09
CA ASP A 468 17.04 -6.67 -16.89
C ASP A 468 17.75 -6.74 -15.53
N ILE A 469 17.43 -7.73 -14.69
CA ILE A 469 18.04 -7.95 -13.38
C ILE A 469 18.55 -9.39 -13.28
N ASP A 470 19.87 -9.58 -13.22
CA ASP A 470 20.48 -10.92 -13.16
C ASP A 470 20.36 -11.59 -11.78
N SER A 471 20.32 -10.80 -10.72
CA SER A 471 20.34 -11.31 -9.35
C SER A 471 18.92 -11.60 -8.84
N HIS A 472 18.61 -12.85 -8.48
CA HIS A 472 17.34 -13.19 -7.80
C HIS A 472 17.11 -12.36 -6.54
N ALA A 473 18.16 -12.01 -5.79
CA ALA A 473 18.03 -11.17 -4.59
C ALA A 473 17.53 -9.75 -4.93
N GLU A 474 17.93 -9.21 -6.07
CA GLU A 474 17.44 -7.90 -6.53
C GLU A 474 16.08 -8.01 -7.23
N GLN A 475 15.82 -9.12 -7.92
CA GLN A 475 14.48 -9.41 -8.44
C GLN A 475 13.45 -9.51 -7.32
N ILE A 476 13.82 -10.06 -6.15
CA ILE A 476 12.98 -10.06 -4.94
C ILE A 476 12.67 -8.63 -4.48
N LEU A 477 13.68 -7.76 -4.38
CA LEU A 477 13.44 -6.37 -3.98
C LEU A 477 12.51 -5.66 -4.97
N SER A 478 12.73 -5.86 -6.28
CA SER A 478 11.86 -5.30 -7.31
C SER A 478 10.44 -5.85 -7.23
N GLY A 479 10.27 -7.17 -7.07
CA GLY A 479 8.97 -7.82 -6.96
C GLY A 479 8.20 -7.38 -5.71
N ASP A 480 8.88 -7.30 -4.56
CA ASP A 480 8.28 -6.80 -3.32
C ASP A 480 7.87 -5.32 -3.44
N MET A 481 8.64 -4.50 -4.17
CA MET A 481 8.25 -3.10 -4.47
C MET A 481 7.01 -3.02 -5.38
N ASP A 482 6.85 -3.96 -6.31
CA ASP A 482 5.75 -4.00 -7.28
C ASP A 482 4.50 -4.74 -6.74
N THR A 483 4.57 -5.39 -5.56
CA THR A 483 3.49 -6.17 -4.96
C THR A 483 3.25 -5.77 -3.51
N TYR A 484 4.02 -6.33 -2.58
CA TYR A 484 3.86 -6.15 -1.14
C TYR A 484 3.90 -4.68 -0.69
N LEU A 485 4.84 -3.88 -1.22
CA LEU A 485 4.89 -2.45 -0.91
C LEU A 485 3.62 -1.74 -1.38
N VAL A 486 3.20 -1.97 -2.62
CA VAL A 486 2.08 -1.25 -3.26
C VAL A 486 0.73 -1.67 -2.68
N ASP A 487 0.49 -2.99 -2.56
CA ASP A 487 -0.84 -3.54 -2.32
C ASP A 487 -1.06 -3.93 -0.83
N ASP A 488 0.00 -3.94 -0.01
CA ASP A 488 -0.10 -4.11 1.44
C ASP A 488 0.32 -2.82 2.17
N ILE A 489 1.61 -2.49 2.18
CA ILE A 489 2.17 -1.42 3.05
C ILE A 489 1.55 -0.06 2.73
N LEU A 490 1.51 0.34 1.45
CA LEU A 490 0.99 1.65 1.05
C LEU A 490 -0.54 1.74 1.17
N VAL A 491 -1.26 0.65 0.89
CA VAL A 491 -2.70 0.57 1.12
C VAL A 491 -3.01 0.73 2.61
N LYS A 492 -2.33 -0.02 3.47
CA LYS A 492 -2.48 0.09 4.91
C LYS A 492 -2.30 1.52 5.41
N VAL A 493 -1.16 2.13 5.06
CA VAL A 493 -0.84 3.49 5.51
C VAL A 493 -1.86 4.49 4.98
N ASP A 494 -2.19 4.46 3.68
CA ASP A 494 -3.17 5.39 3.10
C ASP A 494 -4.55 5.23 3.76
N ARG A 495 -5.07 3.99 3.88
CA ARG A 495 -6.41 3.73 4.42
C ARG A 495 -6.53 4.12 5.88
N THR A 496 -5.58 3.72 6.71
CA THR A 496 -5.64 3.99 8.16
C THR A 496 -5.42 5.45 8.51
N THR A 497 -4.53 6.15 7.80
CA THR A 497 -4.30 7.59 8.03
C THR A 497 -5.47 8.40 7.50
N MET A 498 -5.98 8.09 6.29
CA MET A 498 -7.12 8.80 5.71
C MET A 498 -8.43 8.55 6.44
N ALA A 499 -8.63 7.39 7.05
CA ALA A 499 -9.75 7.14 7.96
C ALA A 499 -9.82 8.16 9.11
N ASN A 500 -8.68 8.77 9.45
CA ASN A 500 -8.53 9.79 10.48
C ASN A 500 -8.30 11.21 9.91
N SER A 501 -8.54 11.44 8.62
CA SER A 501 -8.25 12.71 7.92
C SER A 501 -6.82 13.23 8.17
N LEU A 502 -5.85 12.29 8.13
CA LEU A 502 -4.43 12.56 8.36
C LEU A 502 -3.65 12.24 7.08
N GLU A 503 -2.79 13.16 6.62
CA GLU A 503 -1.89 12.90 5.50
C GLU A 503 -0.60 12.22 5.96
N ALA A 504 -0.23 11.08 5.33
CA ALA A 504 1.07 10.46 5.54
C ALA A 504 1.98 10.65 4.32
N ARG A 505 3.21 11.10 4.58
CA ARG A 505 4.30 11.25 3.59
C ARG A 505 5.44 10.30 3.94
N ALA A 506 5.92 9.53 2.97
CA ALA A 506 7.02 8.58 3.14
C ALA A 506 8.28 9.08 2.41
N PRO A 507 9.23 9.74 3.09
CA PRO A 507 10.46 10.24 2.47
C PRO A 507 11.33 9.14 1.86
N LEU A 508 11.38 7.97 2.50
CA LEU A 508 12.19 6.85 1.99
C LEU A 508 11.69 6.33 0.64
N LEU A 509 10.47 6.68 0.24
CA LEU A 509 9.90 6.38 -1.06
C LEU A 509 9.97 7.59 -2.03
N ASP A 510 10.95 8.45 -1.86
CA ASP A 510 11.25 9.49 -2.86
C ASP A 510 11.80 8.88 -4.15
N GLN A 511 11.38 9.40 -5.31
CA GLN A 511 11.78 8.85 -6.61
C GLN A 511 13.32 8.89 -6.83
N ASN A 512 14.00 9.93 -6.35
CA ASN A 512 15.45 10.06 -6.48
C ASN A 512 16.16 9.06 -5.56
N LEU A 513 15.69 8.94 -4.33
CA LEU A 513 16.21 7.95 -3.37
C LEU A 513 15.95 6.51 -3.86
N ILE A 514 14.79 6.21 -4.42
CA ILE A 514 14.49 4.90 -5.04
C ILE A 514 15.47 4.63 -6.18
N ALA A 515 15.64 5.58 -7.11
CA ALA A 515 16.55 5.43 -8.23
C ALA A 515 18.01 5.24 -7.77
N PHE A 516 18.43 5.97 -6.72
CA PHE A 516 19.74 5.79 -6.11
C PHE A 516 19.87 4.40 -5.47
N ALA A 517 18.91 4.00 -4.62
CA ALA A 517 18.94 2.75 -3.90
C ALA A 517 18.85 1.52 -4.82
N ALA A 518 18.07 1.57 -5.89
CA ALA A 518 17.96 0.48 -6.86
C ALA A 518 19.33 0.14 -7.49
N ARG A 519 20.14 1.16 -7.76
CA ARG A 519 21.47 1.01 -8.38
C ARG A 519 22.61 0.75 -7.39
N LEU A 520 22.35 0.73 -6.08
CA LEU A 520 23.35 0.27 -5.11
C LEU A 520 23.68 -1.21 -5.32
N PRO A 521 24.96 -1.61 -5.24
CA PRO A 521 25.34 -3.02 -5.14
C PRO A 521 24.62 -3.71 -3.99
N PHE A 522 24.18 -4.95 -4.20
CA PHE A 522 23.35 -5.66 -3.22
C PHE A 522 24.05 -5.90 -1.88
N ASP A 523 25.38 -6.05 -1.86
CA ASP A 523 26.19 -6.20 -0.64
C ASP A 523 26.25 -4.92 0.22
N LEU A 524 25.95 -3.76 -0.36
CA LEU A 524 25.74 -2.52 0.40
C LEU A 524 24.33 -2.40 1.01
N LYS A 525 23.41 -3.26 0.58
CA LYS A 525 22.07 -3.40 1.18
C LYS A 525 22.04 -4.49 2.24
N LEU A 526 22.61 -5.67 1.92
CA LEU A 526 22.66 -6.84 2.80
C LEU A 526 24.06 -7.42 2.84
N ARG A 527 24.79 -7.19 3.95
CA ARG A 527 26.14 -7.72 4.17
C ARG A 527 26.12 -8.76 5.29
N GLY A 528 26.36 -10.02 4.92
CA GLY A 528 26.25 -11.14 5.87
C GLY A 528 24.84 -11.28 6.41
N GLU A 529 24.68 -11.10 7.72
CA GLU A 529 23.38 -11.11 8.43
C GLU A 529 22.80 -9.70 8.64
N GLN A 530 23.49 -8.66 8.20
CA GLN A 530 23.11 -7.27 8.45
C GLN A 530 22.40 -6.68 7.22
N GLY A 531 21.08 -6.55 7.29
CA GLY A 531 20.29 -5.76 6.35
C GLY A 531 20.45 -4.26 6.61
N LYS A 532 20.08 -3.45 5.61
CA LYS A 532 20.22 -1.97 5.64
C LYS A 532 21.67 -1.52 5.89
N TYR A 533 22.64 -2.25 5.35
CA TYR A 533 24.04 -2.06 5.73
C TYR A 533 24.51 -0.60 5.55
N LEU A 534 24.44 -0.04 4.34
CA LEU A 534 24.85 1.34 4.09
C LEU A 534 23.94 2.35 4.80
N PHE A 535 22.64 2.08 4.86
CA PHE A 535 21.67 2.93 5.57
C PHE A 535 22.00 3.01 7.08
N ARG A 536 22.44 1.92 7.71
CA ARG A 536 22.89 1.92 9.11
C ARG A 536 24.13 2.78 9.33
N LYS A 537 25.06 2.82 8.38
CA LYS A 537 26.23 3.71 8.44
C LYS A 537 25.82 5.18 8.42
N VAL A 538 24.86 5.53 7.58
CA VAL A 538 24.27 6.88 7.59
C VAL A 538 23.56 7.16 8.91
N ALA A 539 22.74 6.23 9.39
CA ALA A 539 22.01 6.34 10.65
C ALA A 539 22.93 6.52 11.87
N ALA A 540 24.13 5.93 11.86
CA ALA A 540 25.11 6.06 12.92
C ALA A 540 25.63 7.51 13.12
N ARG A 541 25.43 8.38 12.14
CA ARG A 541 25.76 9.82 12.24
C ARG A 541 24.67 10.63 12.92
N LEU A 542 23.47 10.05 13.07
CA LEU A 542 22.25 10.75 13.49
C LEU A 542 21.69 10.20 14.81
N LEU A 543 21.94 8.94 15.11
CA LEU A 543 21.24 8.20 16.16
C LEU A 543 22.22 7.51 17.12
N PRO A 544 21.83 7.28 18.39
CA PRO A 544 22.64 6.56 19.35
C PRO A 544 22.80 5.08 18.97
N ALA A 545 23.90 4.47 19.46
CA ALA A 545 24.30 3.10 19.10
C ALA A 545 23.22 2.05 19.42
N GLU A 546 22.43 2.26 20.46
CA GLU A 546 21.37 1.35 20.91
C GLU A 546 20.28 1.19 19.85
N VAL A 547 19.92 2.26 19.13
CA VAL A 547 18.96 2.23 18.02
C VAL A 547 19.50 1.42 16.85
N LEU A 548 20.80 1.51 16.59
CA LEU A 548 21.46 0.80 15.49
C LEU A 548 21.51 -0.71 15.71
N THR A 549 21.53 -1.17 16.94
CA THR A 549 21.64 -2.61 17.29
C THR A 549 20.30 -3.30 17.43
N LYS A 550 19.19 -2.54 17.50
CA LYS A 550 17.83 -3.09 17.62
C LYS A 550 17.52 -4.04 16.46
N ARG A 551 17.01 -5.22 16.79
CA ARG A 551 16.47 -6.14 15.78
C ARG A 551 15.19 -5.56 15.20
N LYS A 552 14.98 -5.76 13.89
CA LYS A 552 13.71 -5.43 13.25
C LYS A 552 12.58 -6.17 13.96
N GLN A 553 11.63 -5.42 14.49
CA GLN A 553 10.37 -5.90 15.01
C GLN A 553 9.26 -5.35 14.11
N GLY A 554 8.31 -6.19 13.70
CA GLY A 554 7.12 -5.74 12.97
C GLY A 554 6.15 -5.08 13.94
N PHE A 555 5.31 -4.20 13.42
CA PHE A 555 4.21 -3.59 14.16
C PHE A 555 3.05 -4.59 14.30
N ALA A 556 3.36 -5.77 14.87
CA ALA A 556 2.46 -6.92 14.95
C ALA A 556 1.63 -6.88 16.24
N ILE A 557 0.50 -7.57 16.22
CA ILE A 557 -0.38 -7.80 17.37
C ILE A 557 -0.42 -9.30 17.73
N PRO A 558 -0.72 -9.67 18.97
CA PRO A 558 -0.68 -11.05 19.42
C PRO A 558 -1.93 -11.87 19.01
N LEU A 559 -2.20 -11.96 17.70
CA LEU A 559 -3.38 -12.66 17.15
C LEU A 559 -3.55 -14.07 17.69
N ALA A 560 -2.45 -14.82 17.80
CA ALA A 560 -2.49 -16.18 18.31
C ALA A 560 -3.06 -16.26 19.73
N THR A 561 -2.70 -15.31 20.59
CA THR A 561 -3.21 -15.23 21.96
C THR A 561 -4.66 -14.77 21.98
N TRP A 562 -5.00 -13.77 21.19
CA TRP A 562 -6.35 -13.22 21.13
C TRP A 562 -7.37 -14.24 20.65
N PHE A 563 -7.08 -15.03 19.61
CA PHE A 563 -7.99 -16.08 19.12
C PHE A 563 -8.11 -17.28 20.07
N ARG A 564 -7.18 -17.47 21.00
CA ARG A 564 -7.34 -18.47 22.07
C ARG A 564 -8.15 -17.94 23.25
N ASN A 565 -8.22 -16.61 23.44
CA ASN A 565 -8.84 -15.96 24.58
C ASN A 565 -9.95 -14.98 24.15
N ASP A 566 -9.63 -13.70 23.99
CA ASP A 566 -10.59 -12.61 23.89
C ASP A 566 -11.45 -12.65 22.60
N LEU A 567 -10.86 -13.02 21.47
CA LEU A 567 -11.57 -13.15 20.19
C LEU A 567 -12.19 -14.53 19.96
N ARG A 568 -11.98 -15.49 20.85
CA ARG A 568 -12.54 -16.84 20.71
C ARG A 568 -14.07 -16.86 20.62
N PRO A 569 -14.83 -16.17 21.50
CA PRO A 569 -16.29 -16.14 21.38
C PRO A 569 -16.75 -15.58 20.03
N MET A 570 -16.20 -14.45 19.61
CA MET A 570 -16.54 -13.81 18.33
C MET A 570 -16.25 -14.73 17.13
N LEU A 571 -15.10 -15.43 17.14
CA LEU A 571 -14.75 -16.41 16.10
C LEU A 571 -15.80 -17.54 16.03
N LEU A 572 -16.13 -18.16 17.16
CA LEU A 572 -17.06 -19.28 17.21
C LEU A 572 -18.48 -18.86 16.80
N ASP A 573 -18.93 -17.70 17.23
CA ASP A 573 -20.22 -17.13 16.83
C ASP A 573 -20.27 -16.86 15.32
N THR A 574 -19.18 -16.33 14.77
CA THR A 574 -19.06 -16.02 13.35
C THR A 574 -19.13 -17.28 12.48
N ILE A 575 -18.26 -18.27 12.72
CA ILE A 575 -18.23 -19.52 11.93
C ILE A 575 -19.44 -20.42 12.18
N GLY A 576 -20.07 -20.30 13.36
CA GLY A 576 -21.30 -21.00 13.73
C GLY A 576 -22.55 -20.41 13.07
N SER A 577 -22.49 -19.16 12.61
CA SER A 577 -23.64 -18.43 12.09
C SER A 577 -24.22 -19.08 10.83
N ARG A 578 -25.55 -18.94 10.65
CA ARG A 578 -26.24 -19.42 9.46
C ARG A 578 -25.72 -18.72 8.19
N ALA A 579 -25.53 -17.40 8.25
CA ALA A 579 -25.05 -16.60 7.13
C ALA A 579 -23.67 -17.06 6.63
N PHE A 580 -22.72 -17.31 7.53
CA PHE A 580 -21.39 -17.84 7.18
C PHE A 580 -21.48 -19.17 6.43
N LYS A 581 -22.33 -20.10 6.91
CA LYS A 581 -22.48 -21.42 6.32
C LYS A 581 -23.19 -21.38 4.97
N GLU A 582 -24.24 -20.57 4.84
CA GLU A 582 -25.04 -20.44 3.61
C GLU A 582 -24.31 -19.73 2.47
N ARG A 583 -23.31 -18.87 2.77
CA ARG A 583 -22.47 -18.29 1.73
C ARG A 583 -21.66 -19.33 0.94
N GLY A 584 -21.36 -20.48 1.54
CA GLY A 584 -20.71 -21.60 0.86
C GLY A 584 -19.28 -21.32 0.35
N ILE A 585 -18.63 -20.27 0.82
CA ILE A 585 -17.26 -19.91 0.43
C ILE A 585 -16.26 -20.94 0.93
N PHE A 586 -16.38 -21.32 2.20
CA PHE A 586 -15.44 -22.18 2.88
C PHE A 586 -15.89 -23.65 2.98
N ASP A 587 -14.92 -24.55 3.02
CA ASP A 587 -15.14 -25.92 3.46
C ASP A 587 -15.34 -25.94 4.99
N GLN A 588 -16.53 -26.34 5.44
CA GLN A 588 -16.91 -26.27 6.86
C GLN A 588 -16.06 -27.19 7.73
N ALA A 589 -15.70 -28.39 7.23
CA ALA A 589 -14.86 -29.33 7.97
C ALA A 589 -13.42 -28.80 8.08
N GLY A 590 -12.91 -28.18 7.03
CA GLY A 590 -11.60 -27.53 7.01
C GLY A 590 -11.52 -26.35 7.98
N ILE A 591 -12.53 -25.48 8.00
CA ILE A 591 -12.60 -24.35 8.96
C ILE A 591 -12.61 -24.89 10.40
N GLN A 592 -13.46 -25.90 10.71
CA GLN A 592 -13.50 -26.47 12.06
C GLN A 592 -12.14 -27.03 12.46
N ARG A 593 -11.46 -27.70 11.55
CA ARG A 593 -10.11 -28.24 11.80
C ARG A 593 -9.08 -27.13 12.07
N LEU A 594 -9.10 -26.02 11.32
CA LEU A 594 -8.21 -24.87 11.58
C LEU A 594 -8.41 -24.30 12.99
N VAL A 595 -9.67 -24.17 13.41
CA VAL A 595 -10.02 -23.70 14.75
C VAL A 595 -9.53 -24.68 15.81
N ASP A 596 -9.79 -25.98 15.66
CA ASP A 596 -9.39 -27.00 16.61
C ASP A 596 -7.86 -27.09 16.78
N GLU A 597 -7.11 -27.07 15.66
CA GLU A 597 -5.64 -27.05 15.66
C GLU A 597 -5.10 -25.83 16.42
N HIS A 598 -5.72 -24.67 16.24
CA HIS A 598 -5.30 -23.43 16.90
C HIS A 598 -5.62 -23.46 18.41
N GLN A 599 -6.85 -23.84 18.78
CA GLN A 599 -7.31 -23.88 20.18
C GLN A 599 -6.54 -24.90 21.01
N GLN A 600 -6.18 -26.05 20.43
CA GLN A 600 -5.37 -27.08 21.08
C GLN A 600 -3.86 -26.76 21.10
N GLY A 601 -3.43 -25.67 20.48
CA GLY A 601 -2.01 -25.30 20.39
C GLY A 601 -1.17 -26.23 19.50
N LEU A 602 -1.81 -27.05 18.66
CA LEU A 602 -1.14 -27.96 17.73
C LEU A 602 -0.43 -27.23 16.61
N GLN A 603 -1.05 -26.15 16.12
CA GLN A 603 -0.50 -25.26 15.11
C GLN A 603 -1.03 -23.84 15.35
N ASP A 604 -0.18 -22.83 15.12
CA ASP A 604 -0.63 -21.45 15.10
C ASP A 604 -1.35 -21.18 13.78
N ARG A 605 -2.64 -20.83 13.87
CA ARG A 605 -3.54 -20.49 12.77
C ARG A 605 -4.07 -19.05 12.87
N GLY A 606 -3.48 -18.25 13.76
CA GLY A 606 -3.99 -16.92 14.11
C GLY A 606 -4.21 -16.02 12.90
N GLU A 607 -3.24 -15.95 11.97
CA GLU A 607 -3.35 -15.13 10.75
C GLU A 607 -4.46 -15.62 9.81
N LEU A 608 -4.59 -16.95 9.62
CA LEU A 608 -5.67 -17.50 8.77
C LEU A 608 -7.06 -17.24 9.38
N LEU A 609 -7.20 -17.41 10.69
CA LEU A 609 -8.44 -17.12 11.40
C LEU A 609 -8.78 -15.63 11.36
N TRP A 610 -7.78 -14.76 11.44
CA TRP A 610 -7.94 -13.32 11.24
C TRP A 610 -8.49 -13.01 9.86
N MET A 611 -7.91 -13.58 8.80
CA MET A 611 -8.38 -13.39 7.43
C MET A 611 -9.80 -13.90 7.20
N VAL A 612 -10.17 -15.03 7.83
CA VAL A 612 -11.57 -15.53 7.82
C VAL A 612 -12.51 -14.51 8.45
N MET A 613 -12.12 -13.93 9.60
CA MET A 613 -12.92 -12.93 10.30
C MET A 613 -13.04 -11.63 9.49
N VAL A 614 -11.93 -11.17 8.88
CA VAL A 614 -11.91 -9.99 8.01
C VAL A 614 -12.85 -10.18 6.82
N LEU A 615 -12.73 -11.30 6.09
CA LEU A 615 -13.58 -11.57 4.93
C LEU A 615 -15.06 -11.64 5.32
N GLU A 616 -15.41 -12.37 6.37
CA GLU A 616 -16.80 -12.51 6.82
C GLU A 616 -17.38 -11.16 7.28
N THR A 617 -16.60 -10.37 8.03
CA THR A 617 -17.04 -9.03 8.46
C THR A 617 -17.26 -8.13 7.27
N TRP A 618 -16.36 -8.15 6.28
CA TRP A 618 -16.51 -7.41 5.04
C TRP A 618 -17.76 -7.84 4.24
N MET A 619 -17.99 -9.14 4.11
CA MET A 619 -19.18 -9.69 3.44
C MET A 619 -20.50 -9.19 4.05
N ARG A 620 -20.52 -8.94 5.37
CA ARG A 620 -21.70 -8.41 6.07
C ARG A 620 -21.97 -6.93 5.77
N THR A 621 -20.98 -6.20 5.27
CA THR A 621 -21.14 -4.77 4.90
C THR A 621 -21.69 -4.58 3.50
N LEU A 622 -21.72 -5.64 2.70
CA LEU A 622 -22.21 -5.57 1.31
C LEU A 622 -23.73 -5.58 1.25
N PRO A 623 -24.30 -4.94 0.23
CA PRO A 623 -25.73 -5.06 -0.06
C PRO A 623 -26.16 -6.53 -0.30
N ASP A 624 -27.37 -6.90 0.09
CA ASP A 624 -27.90 -8.28 0.00
C ASP A 624 -27.88 -8.90 -1.42
N GLN A 625 -27.68 -8.09 -2.46
CA GLN A 625 -27.62 -8.53 -3.86
C GLN A 625 -26.22 -8.91 -4.35
N THR A 626 -25.20 -8.76 -3.51
CA THR A 626 -23.81 -9.08 -3.88
C THR A 626 -23.57 -10.58 -3.67
N SER A 627 -23.54 -11.34 -4.76
CA SER A 627 -23.31 -12.79 -4.72
C SER A 627 -21.87 -13.11 -5.16
N PRO A 628 -21.21 -14.11 -4.57
CA PRO A 628 -19.96 -14.64 -5.10
C PRO A 628 -20.21 -15.30 -6.47
N SER A 629 -19.28 -15.09 -7.41
CA SER A 629 -19.28 -15.78 -8.69
C SER A 629 -19.10 -17.28 -8.50
N PRO A 630 -19.69 -18.13 -9.33
CA PRO A 630 -19.34 -19.55 -9.34
C PRO A 630 -17.84 -19.69 -9.65
N MET A 631 -17.14 -20.44 -8.82
CA MET A 631 -15.74 -20.81 -9.09
C MET A 631 -15.70 -21.75 -10.30
N HIS A 632 -14.91 -21.40 -11.29
CA HIS A 632 -14.67 -22.21 -12.49
C HIS A 632 -13.54 -23.21 -12.31
#